data_c3a225125af2413098179e676bedf71d
#
_entry.id   c3a225125af2413098179e676bedf71d
#
_cell.length_a   1.000
_cell.length_b   1.000
_cell.length_c   1.000
_cell.angle_alpha   90.00
_cell.angle_beta   90.00
_cell.angle_gamma   90.00
#
_symmetry.space_group_name_H-M   'P 1'
#
loop_
_entity.id
_entity.type
_entity.pdbx_description
1 polymer ?
#
loop_
_entity_poly.entity_id
_entity_poly.type
_entity_poly.pdbx_seq_one_letter_code
_entity_poly.pdbx_strand_id
1 'polypeptide(L)'
;MTRKLIMLRHGQTEYNASGRMQGQMDTKLSDVGIRQAEAVARYMKGVNIGYVVSSDLSRAAETARIVASSRGLPVHLDPRLRETNLGDWQGQSREDVDRDYPGARAQWRHNALWAPPGGESRIEARRARDVINELMLAHPGWDDGAVLLVAHGGTIGSLTSDLLELSIEQHHMFTGLKNTNWARLTARPRYSEEPNANGEGDPPVVPQLRFTPDTLGDA
;
A
#
# COMPACT_ATOMS: atom_id res chain seq x y z
N MET A 1 11.72 16.16 12.59
CA MET A 1 11.85 14.71 12.49
C MET A 1 11.27 14.25 11.16
N THR A 2 11.93 13.36 10.45
CA THR A 2 11.50 12.93 9.11
C THR A 2 11.23 11.43 9.15
N ARG A 3 10.02 10.99 8.80
CA ARG A 3 9.61 9.59 8.80
C ARG A 3 9.50 9.07 7.37
N LYS A 4 9.97 7.86 7.10
CA LYS A 4 10.00 7.26 5.77
C LYS A 4 9.05 6.06 5.70
N LEU A 5 8.18 6.06 4.70
CA LEU A 5 7.26 4.97 4.39
C LEU A 5 7.62 4.38 3.03
N ILE A 6 7.83 3.07 2.99
CA ILE A 6 8.04 2.30 1.77
C ILE A 6 6.84 1.38 1.59
N MET A 7 6.12 1.51 0.49
CA MET A 7 4.95 0.69 0.18
C MET A 7 5.27 -0.24 -0.97
N LEU A 8 5.51 -1.51 -0.66
CA LEU A 8 5.94 -2.55 -1.58
C LEU A 8 4.74 -3.38 -2.04
N ARG A 9 4.55 -3.54 -3.35
CA ARG A 9 3.60 -4.50 -3.88
C ARG A 9 4.16 -5.92 -3.79
N HIS A 10 3.32 -6.89 -3.43
CA HIS A 10 3.67 -8.31 -3.38
C HIS A 10 4.23 -8.84 -4.70
N GLY A 11 4.97 -9.96 -4.65
CA GLY A 11 5.49 -10.70 -5.79
C GLY A 11 4.37 -11.27 -6.68
N GLN A 12 4.73 -11.72 -7.87
CA GLN A 12 3.80 -12.31 -8.84
C GLN A 12 3.08 -13.53 -8.26
N THR A 13 1.79 -13.67 -8.59
CA THR A 13 0.98 -14.88 -8.41
C THR A 13 0.62 -15.47 -9.76
N GLU A 14 0.13 -16.72 -9.80
CA GLU A 14 -0.40 -17.30 -11.03
C GLU A 14 -1.56 -16.48 -11.63
N TYR A 15 -2.35 -15.83 -10.78
CA TYR A 15 -3.42 -14.91 -11.23
C TYR A 15 -2.86 -13.65 -11.89
N ASN A 16 -1.73 -13.14 -11.42
CA ASN A 16 -1.06 -12.04 -12.13
C ASN A 16 -0.54 -12.48 -13.49
N ALA A 17 0.08 -13.66 -13.56
CA ALA A 17 0.62 -14.23 -14.79
C ALA A 17 -0.48 -14.49 -15.83
N SER A 18 -1.63 -14.98 -15.40
CA SER A 18 -2.78 -15.29 -16.27
C SER A 18 -3.76 -14.11 -16.48
N GLY A 19 -3.43 -12.90 -15.97
CA GLY A 19 -4.29 -11.72 -16.14
C GLY A 19 -5.61 -11.74 -15.39
N ARG A 20 -5.77 -12.64 -14.40
CA ARG A 20 -6.99 -12.75 -13.60
C ARG A 20 -7.04 -11.72 -12.49
N MET A 21 -8.23 -11.24 -12.21
CA MET A 21 -8.51 -10.28 -11.15
C MET A 21 -8.62 -10.99 -9.80
N GLN A 22 -7.76 -10.63 -8.85
CA GLN A 22 -7.65 -11.37 -7.59
C GLN A 22 -8.53 -10.79 -6.48
N GLY A 23 -8.54 -9.46 -6.32
CA GLY A 23 -9.18 -8.83 -5.18
C GLY A 23 -8.67 -9.40 -3.86
N GLN A 24 -9.58 -9.84 -3.01
CA GLN A 24 -9.29 -10.45 -1.71
C GLN A 24 -9.20 -11.99 -1.73
N MET A 25 -9.29 -12.62 -2.90
CA MET A 25 -8.99 -14.06 -2.99
C MET A 25 -7.56 -14.31 -2.51
N ASP A 26 -7.42 -15.29 -1.62
CA ASP A 26 -6.11 -15.63 -1.05
C ASP A 26 -5.34 -16.57 -1.97
N THR A 27 -4.49 -16.00 -2.80
CA THR A 27 -3.62 -16.68 -3.75
C THR A 27 -2.16 -16.60 -3.30
N LYS A 28 -1.41 -17.68 -3.53
CA LYS A 28 0.01 -17.76 -3.18
C LYS A 28 0.89 -17.10 -4.24
N LEU A 29 2.14 -16.81 -3.88
CA LEU A 29 3.17 -16.43 -4.83
C LEU A 29 3.43 -17.57 -5.82
N SER A 30 3.70 -17.22 -7.07
CA SER A 30 4.32 -18.14 -8.03
C SER A 30 5.82 -18.26 -7.75
N ASP A 31 6.49 -19.24 -8.38
CA ASP A 31 7.96 -19.36 -8.30
C ASP A 31 8.66 -18.09 -8.79
N VAL A 32 8.08 -17.39 -9.78
CA VAL A 32 8.55 -16.08 -10.23
C VAL A 32 8.39 -15.07 -9.14
N GLY A 33 7.25 -15.05 -8.45
CA GLY A 33 6.98 -14.13 -7.36
C GLY A 33 7.91 -14.30 -6.17
N ILE A 34 8.28 -15.54 -5.84
CA ILE A 34 9.27 -15.83 -4.80
C ILE A 34 10.63 -15.25 -5.21
N ARG A 35 11.11 -15.51 -6.42
CA ARG A 35 12.38 -14.95 -6.93
C ARG A 35 12.36 -13.41 -6.97
N GLN A 36 11.22 -12.81 -7.31
CA GLN A 36 11.04 -11.35 -7.26
C GLN A 36 11.17 -10.82 -5.82
N ALA A 37 10.52 -11.48 -4.84
CA ALA A 37 10.62 -11.10 -3.43
C ALA A 37 12.05 -11.22 -2.90
N GLU A 38 12.79 -12.26 -3.29
CA GLU A 38 14.21 -12.43 -2.96
C GLU A 38 15.09 -11.34 -3.60
N ALA A 39 14.80 -10.96 -4.86
CA ALA A 39 15.52 -9.91 -5.54
C ALA A 39 15.34 -8.56 -4.83
N VAL A 40 14.10 -8.20 -4.49
CA VAL A 40 13.84 -6.96 -3.75
C VAL A 40 14.43 -7.00 -2.33
N ALA A 41 14.45 -8.16 -1.67
CA ALA A 41 15.11 -8.33 -0.38
C ALA A 41 16.61 -8.01 -0.46
N ARG A 42 17.28 -8.50 -1.52
CA ARG A 42 18.70 -8.17 -1.78
C ARG A 42 18.91 -6.69 -2.08
N TYR A 43 18.06 -6.12 -2.95
CA TYR A 43 18.12 -4.69 -3.29
C TYR A 43 17.95 -3.80 -2.06
N MET A 44 16.97 -4.11 -1.22
CA MET A 44 16.68 -3.33 -0.02
C MET A 44 17.66 -3.58 1.13
N LYS A 45 18.65 -4.47 1.00
CA LYS A 45 19.58 -4.81 2.08
C LYS A 45 20.27 -3.59 2.71
N GLY A 46 20.57 -2.58 1.89
CA GLY A 46 21.17 -1.30 2.33
C GLY A 46 20.17 -0.27 2.86
N VAL A 47 18.86 -0.56 2.81
CA VAL A 47 17.83 0.35 3.30
C VAL A 47 17.60 0.07 4.78
N ASN A 48 17.72 1.10 5.62
CA ASN A 48 17.41 0.98 7.04
C ASN A 48 15.88 0.89 7.24
N ILE A 49 15.39 -0.34 7.48
CA ILE A 49 13.98 -0.65 7.77
C ILE A 49 13.91 -1.04 9.24
N GLY A 50 13.10 -0.31 10.02
CA GLY A 50 12.90 -0.54 11.45
C GLY A 50 11.62 -1.30 11.78
N TYR A 51 10.64 -1.34 10.87
CA TYR A 51 9.35 -1.97 11.10
C TYR A 51 8.76 -2.52 9.81
N VAL A 52 8.09 -3.69 9.89
CA VAL A 52 7.44 -4.32 8.74
C VAL A 52 5.99 -4.63 9.08
N VAL A 53 5.07 -4.06 8.31
CA VAL A 53 3.64 -4.37 8.35
C VAL A 53 3.17 -4.87 6.99
N SER A 54 2.27 -5.82 6.96
CA SER A 54 1.80 -6.44 5.72
C SER A 54 0.32 -6.75 5.77
N SER A 55 -0.31 -6.71 4.59
CA SER A 55 -1.58 -7.42 4.40
C SER A 55 -1.42 -8.89 4.83
N ASP A 56 -2.46 -9.43 5.41
CA ASP A 56 -2.52 -10.83 5.85
C ASP A 56 -2.77 -11.82 4.70
N LEU A 57 -3.10 -11.34 3.48
CA LEU A 57 -3.22 -12.22 2.31
C LEU A 57 -1.86 -12.85 1.99
N SER A 58 -1.88 -14.17 1.76
CA SER A 58 -0.69 -15.04 1.66
C SER A 58 0.42 -14.47 0.76
N ARG A 59 0.09 -13.93 -0.41
CA ARG A 59 1.05 -13.35 -1.35
C ARG A 59 1.81 -12.14 -0.78
N ALA A 60 1.12 -11.30 -0.01
CA ALA A 60 1.74 -10.13 0.61
C ALA A 60 2.53 -10.53 1.87
N ALA A 61 1.93 -11.34 2.73
CA ALA A 61 2.57 -11.85 3.94
C ALA A 61 3.87 -12.61 3.64
N GLU A 62 3.87 -13.45 2.59
CA GLU A 62 5.07 -14.20 2.18
C GLU A 62 6.15 -13.27 1.61
N THR A 63 5.76 -12.32 0.74
CA THR A 63 6.70 -11.28 0.25
C THR A 63 7.33 -10.52 1.41
N ALA A 64 6.53 -10.13 2.41
CA ALA A 64 7.02 -9.43 3.60
C ALA A 64 8.00 -10.29 4.41
N ARG A 65 7.69 -11.56 4.62
CA ARG A 65 8.57 -12.50 5.35
C ARG A 65 9.92 -12.65 4.66
N ILE A 66 9.93 -12.83 3.33
CA ILE A 66 11.16 -12.95 2.55
C ILE A 66 12.01 -11.69 2.71
N VAL A 67 11.41 -10.49 2.61
CA VAL A 67 12.15 -9.23 2.76
C VAL A 67 12.62 -9.01 4.19
N ALA A 68 11.83 -9.35 5.20
CA ALA A 68 12.13 -9.16 6.60
C ALA A 68 13.18 -10.16 7.14
N SER A 69 13.22 -11.38 6.57
CA SER A 69 14.07 -12.48 7.07
C SER A 69 15.54 -12.11 7.18
N SER A 70 16.08 -11.40 6.18
CA SER A 70 17.48 -10.98 6.16
C SER A 70 17.85 -9.94 7.23
N ARG A 71 16.84 -9.42 7.95
CA ARG A 71 16.98 -8.39 8.99
C ARG A 71 16.59 -8.89 10.37
N GLY A 72 16.04 -10.10 10.46
CA GLY A 72 15.49 -10.62 11.72
C GLY A 72 14.30 -9.83 12.25
N LEU A 73 13.60 -9.07 11.38
CA LEU A 73 12.44 -8.27 11.79
C LEU A 73 11.17 -9.11 11.80
N PRO A 74 10.29 -8.94 12.80
CA PRO A 74 8.96 -9.52 12.79
C PRO A 74 8.10 -8.87 11.70
N VAL A 75 7.16 -9.63 11.14
CA VAL A 75 6.14 -9.14 10.22
C VAL A 75 4.81 -9.04 10.95
N HIS A 76 4.27 -7.84 11.05
CA HIS A 76 2.96 -7.57 11.63
C HIS A 76 1.90 -7.65 10.53
N LEU A 77 0.87 -8.46 10.72
CA LEU A 77 -0.19 -8.64 9.73
C LEU A 77 -1.40 -7.79 10.09
N ASP A 78 -1.94 -7.08 9.10
CA ASP A 78 -3.13 -6.25 9.28
C ASP A 78 -4.11 -6.41 8.09
N PRO A 79 -5.34 -6.91 8.34
CA PRO A 79 -6.33 -7.13 7.28
C PRO A 79 -6.83 -5.84 6.62
N ARG A 80 -6.63 -4.67 7.23
CA ARG A 80 -6.96 -3.38 6.63
C ARG A 80 -6.07 -3.06 5.42
N LEU A 81 -4.94 -3.78 5.27
CA LEU A 81 -4.03 -3.66 4.12
C LEU A 81 -4.38 -4.60 2.95
N ARG A 82 -5.46 -5.39 3.05
CA ARG A 82 -5.94 -6.25 1.95
C ARG A 82 -6.23 -5.42 0.70
N GLU A 83 -6.15 -6.07 -0.46
CA GLU A 83 -6.53 -5.48 -1.75
C GLU A 83 -8.01 -5.05 -1.74
N THR A 84 -8.36 -4.14 -2.63
CA THR A 84 -9.75 -3.80 -2.93
C THR A 84 -10.54 -5.09 -3.21
N ASN A 85 -11.66 -5.27 -2.52
CA ASN A 85 -12.57 -6.39 -2.81
C ASN A 85 -13.21 -6.16 -4.17
N LEU A 86 -13.00 -7.07 -5.10
CA LEU A 86 -13.51 -6.96 -6.46
C LEU A 86 -14.83 -7.71 -6.67
N GLY A 87 -15.44 -8.25 -5.59
CA GLY A 87 -16.72 -8.93 -5.64
C GLY A 87 -16.78 -10.02 -6.71
N ASP A 88 -17.78 -9.95 -7.57
CA ASP A 88 -18.04 -10.93 -8.64
C ASP A 88 -16.92 -11.00 -9.69
N TRP A 89 -16.04 -10.00 -9.75
CA TRP A 89 -14.92 -10.03 -10.70
C TRP A 89 -13.74 -10.89 -10.23
N GLN A 90 -13.73 -11.29 -8.96
CA GLN A 90 -12.64 -12.09 -8.42
C GLN A 90 -12.56 -13.45 -9.11
N GLY A 91 -11.37 -13.80 -9.58
CA GLY A 91 -11.09 -15.04 -10.32
C GLY A 91 -11.35 -14.94 -11.82
N GLN A 92 -12.06 -13.93 -12.30
CA GLN A 92 -12.35 -13.73 -13.72
C GLN A 92 -11.14 -13.15 -14.46
N SER A 93 -11.03 -13.42 -15.76
CA SER A 93 -10.10 -12.70 -16.63
C SER A 93 -10.64 -11.30 -16.93
N ARG A 94 -9.76 -10.42 -17.44
CA ARG A 94 -10.21 -9.08 -17.86
C ARG A 94 -11.21 -9.15 -19.01
N GLU A 95 -11.00 -10.09 -19.90
CA GLU A 95 -11.84 -10.35 -21.08
C GLU A 95 -13.23 -10.85 -20.65
N ASP A 96 -13.30 -11.73 -19.65
CA ASP A 96 -14.58 -12.19 -19.10
C ASP A 96 -15.36 -11.03 -18.47
N VAL A 97 -14.69 -10.21 -17.65
CA VAL A 97 -15.33 -9.04 -17.03
C VAL A 97 -15.80 -8.03 -18.09
N ASP A 98 -15.01 -7.78 -19.16
CA ASP A 98 -15.43 -6.85 -20.22
C ASP A 98 -16.60 -7.38 -21.03
N ARG A 99 -16.71 -8.70 -21.21
CA ARG A 99 -17.84 -9.37 -21.88
C ARG A 99 -19.10 -9.29 -21.01
N ASP A 100 -18.98 -9.65 -19.72
CA ASP A 100 -20.13 -9.83 -18.83
C ASP A 100 -20.61 -8.50 -18.22
N TYR A 101 -19.71 -7.51 -18.11
CA TYR A 101 -19.96 -6.16 -17.58
C TYR A 101 -19.39 -5.08 -18.51
N PRO A 102 -19.98 -4.85 -19.71
CA PRO A 102 -19.44 -3.91 -20.69
C PRO A 102 -19.22 -2.50 -20.12
N GLY A 103 -18.02 -1.97 -20.26
CA GLY A 103 -17.65 -0.63 -19.80
C GLY A 103 -17.38 -0.49 -18.30
N ALA A 104 -17.73 -1.49 -17.48
CA ALA A 104 -17.62 -1.41 -16.02
C ALA A 104 -16.18 -1.26 -15.52
N ARG A 105 -15.18 -1.95 -16.15
CA ARG A 105 -13.76 -1.79 -15.79
C ARG A 105 -13.24 -0.38 -16.09
N ALA A 106 -13.70 0.27 -17.14
CA ALA A 106 -13.35 1.66 -17.43
C ALA A 106 -13.96 2.58 -16.37
N GLN A 107 -15.24 2.38 -16.03
CA GLN A 107 -15.89 3.13 -14.97
C GLN A 107 -15.17 2.97 -13.63
N TRP A 108 -14.83 1.74 -13.23
CA TRP A 108 -14.08 1.47 -12.00
C TRP A 108 -12.69 2.16 -11.98
N ARG A 109 -12.00 2.25 -13.12
CA ARG A 109 -10.70 2.93 -13.20
C ARG A 109 -10.79 4.44 -13.05
N HIS A 110 -11.87 5.05 -13.57
CA HIS A 110 -12.01 6.52 -13.61
C HIS A 110 -12.89 7.09 -12.51
N ASN A 111 -13.70 6.27 -11.86
CA ASN A 111 -14.56 6.69 -10.76
C ASN A 111 -14.21 5.94 -9.48
N ALA A 112 -13.54 6.62 -8.54
CA ALA A 112 -13.09 6.02 -7.29
C ALA A 112 -14.25 5.63 -6.35
N LEU A 113 -15.45 6.17 -6.56
CA LEU A 113 -16.66 5.87 -5.78
C LEU A 113 -17.44 4.68 -6.33
N TRP A 114 -17.17 4.25 -7.57
CA TRP A 114 -17.86 3.13 -8.17
C TRP A 114 -17.26 1.79 -7.71
N ALA A 115 -18.13 0.84 -7.36
CA ALA A 115 -17.75 -0.50 -6.91
C ALA A 115 -18.17 -1.58 -7.92
N PRO A 116 -17.38 -2.65 -8.12
CA PRO A 116 -17.85 -3.85 -8.80
C PRO A 116 -19.03 -4.48 -8.07
N PRO A 117 -19.90 -5.23 -8.75
CA PRO A 117 -20.99 -5.96 -8.09
C PRO A 117 -20.45 -6.85 -6.95
N GLY A 118 -21.02 -6.73 -5.76
CA GLY A 118 -20.59 -7.46 -4.56
C GLY A 118 -19.19 -7.07 -4.02
N GLY A 119 -18.56 -6.06 -4.60
CA GLY A 119 -17.24 -5.57 -4.21
C GLY A 119 -17.27 -4.23 -3.48
N GLU A 120 -16.12 -3.64 -3.31
CA GLU A 120 -15.94 -2.32 -2.70
C GLU A 120 -15.40 -1.30 -3.71
N SER A 121 -15.70 -0.04 -3.49
CA SER A 121 -15.11 1.06 -4.24
C SER A 121 -13.63 1.25 -3.88
N ARG A 122 -12.87 1.91 -4.74
CA ARG A 122 -11.44 2.18 -4.43
C ARG A 122 -11.27 3.14 -3.25
N ILE A 123 -12.29 3.94 -2.94
CA ILE A 123 -12.23 4.84 -1.81
C ILE A 123 -12.34 4.09 -0.47
N GLU A 124 -13.02 2.95 -0.46
CA GLU A 124 -13.12 2.09 0.74
C GLU A 124 -11.77 1.46 1.12
N ALA A 125 -10.84 1.31 0.17
CA ALA A 125 -9.46 0.91 0.45
C ALA A 125 -8.68 1.95 1.30
N ARG A 126 -9.25 3.13 1.56
CA ARG A 126 -8.72 4.11 2.53
C ARG A 126 -8.60 3.59 3.95
N ARG A 127 -9.25 2.46 4.29
CA ARG A 127 -9.01 1.78 5.58
C ARG A 127 -7.53 1.54 5.88
N ALA A 128 -6.69 1.42 4.85
CA ALA A 128 -5.24 1.33 4.99
C ALA A 128 -4.61 2.59 5.62
N ARG A 129 -5.27 3.76 5.50
CA ARG A 129 -4.83 5.01 6.11
C ARG A 129 -4.80 4.92 7.63
N ASP A 130 -5.77 4.24 8.23
CA ASP A 130 -5.85 4.11 9.70
C ASP A 130 -4.64 3.36 10.25
N VAL A 131 -4.13 2.35 9.53
CA VAL A 131 -2.89 1.65 9.89
C VAL A 131 -1.71 2.61 9.96
N ILE A 132 -1.59 3.49 8.97
CA ILE A 132 -0.52 4.49 8.94
C ILE A 132 -0.70 5.52 10.04
N ASN A 133 -1.92 6.00 10.28
CA ASN A 133 -2.20 6.95 11.37
C ASN A 133 -1.84 6.36 12.74
N GLU A 134 -2.24 5.12 13.01
CA GLU A 134 -1.89 4.43 14.26
C GLU A 134 -0.37 4.27 14.42
N LEU A 135 0.33 3.85 13.37
CA LEU A 135 1.78 3.74 13.40
C LEU A 135 2.45 5.11 13.62
N MET A 136 1.93 6.17 13.00
CA MET A 136 2.45 7.53 13.19
C MET A 136 2.33 8.01 14.63
N LEU A 137 1.28 7.57 15.35
CA LEU A 137 1.04 7.94 16.75
C LEU A 137 1.82 7.07 17.73
N ALA A 138 1.80 5.75 17.53
CA ALA A 138 2.16 4.80 18.56
C ALA A 138 3.53 4.15 18.37
N HIS A 139 4.14 4.26 17.18
CA HIS A 139 5.36 3.51 16.90
C HIS A 139 6.61 4.39 16.99
N PRO A 140 7.43 4.25 18.06
CA PRO A 140 8.66 5.05 18.22
C PRO A 140 9.75 4.70 17.19
N GLY A 141 9.71 3.49 16.62
CA GLY A 141 10.72 3.01 15.64
C GLY A 141 10.75 3.74 14.29
N TRP A 142 9.87 4.72 14.06
CA TRP A 142 9.98 5.61 12.89
C TRP A 142 11.30 6.40 12.86
N ASP A 143 11.89 6.62 14.01
CA ASP A 143 13.14 7.37 14.14
C ASP A 143 14.37 6.49 13.90
N ASP A 144 14.20 5.17 14.04
CA ASP A 144 15.25 4.16 13.88
C ASP A 144 15.34 3.64 12.45
N GLY A 145 14.35 3.89 11.60
CA GLY A 145 14.34 3.44 10.22
C GLY A 145 13.03 3.70 9.48
N ALA A 146 12.96 3.26 8.23
CA ALA A 146 11.73 3.31 7.45
C ALA A 146 10.73 2.24 7.95
N VAL A 147 9.44 2.53 7.81
CA VAL A 147 8.39 1.50 7.86
C VAL A 147 8.23 0.91 6.46
N LEU A 148 8.33 -0.41 6.37
CA LEU A 148 7.99 -1.16 5.17
C LEU A 148 6.56 -1.68 5.29
N LEU A 149 5.68 -1.24 4.39
CA LEU A 149 4.33 -1.73 4.23
C LEU A 149 4.27 -2.61 2.98
N VAL A 150 3.85 -3.87 3.14
CA VAL A 150 3.70 -4.77 1.99
C VAL A 150 2.21 -5.01 1.74
N ALA A 151 1.76 -4.65 0.54
CA ALA A 151 0.35 -4.70 0.17
C ALA A 151 0.14 -4.98 -1.33
N HIS A 152 -0.89 -4.38 -1.92
CA HIS A 152 -1.40 -4.69 -3.24
C HIS A 152 -1.47 -3.45 -4.10
N GLY A 153 -1.61 -3.64 -5.43
CA GLY A 153 -1.56 -2.55 -6.38
C GLY A 153 -2.65 -1.49 -6.17
N GLY A 154 -3.88 -1.92 -5.97
CA GLY A 154 -5.02 -1.01 -5.74
C GLY A 154 -4.91 -0.31 -4.38
N THR A 155 -4.63 -1.06 -3.32
CA THR A 155 -4.48 -0.53 -1.96
C THR A 155 -3.36 0.50 -1.87
N ILE A 156 -2.18 0.20 -2.44
CA ILE A 156 -1.05 1.15 -2.44
C ILE A 156 -1.38 2.41 -3.22
N GLY A 157 -2.02 2.26 -4.40
CA GLY A 157 -2.45 3.42 -5.18
C GLY A 157 -3.42 4.32 -4.44
N SER A 158 -4.46 3.76 -3.82
CA SER A 158 -5.44 4.49 -3.03
C SER A 158 -4.80 5.13 -1.79
N LEU A 159 -3.96 4.38 -1.06
CA LEU A 159 -3.26 4.90 0.11
C LEU A 159 -2.29 6.02 -0.27
N THR A 160 -1.55 5.90 -1.37
CA THR A 160 -0.65 6.95 -1.85
C THR A 160 -1.43 8.23 -2.15
N SER A 161 -2.54 8.13 -2.88
CA SER A 161 -3.39 9.27 -3.20
C SER A 161 -3.92 9.95 -1.94
N ASP A 162 -4.36 9.16 -0.97
CA ASP A 162 -4.90 9.67 0.29
C ASP A 162 -3.83 10.31 1.18
N LEU A 163 -2.64 9.71 1.29
CA LEU A 163 -1.51 10.28 2.04
C LEU A 163 -0.99 11.59 1.43
N LEU A 164 -1.08 11.72 0.10
CA LEU A 164 -0.72 12.94 -0.62
C LEU A 164 -1.87 13.98 -0.67
N GLU A 165 -3.02 13.66 -0.05
CA GLU A 165 -4.20 14.54 0.02
C GLU A 165 -4.74 14.93 -1.36
N LEU A 166 -4.68 14.01 -2.32
CA LEU A 166 -5.23 14.24 -3.65
C LEU A 166 -6.76 14.23 -3.62
N SER A 167 -7.36 15.07 -4.46
CA SER A 167 -8.82 15.05 -4.64
C SER A 167 -9.27 13.72 -5.26
N ILE A 168 -10.56 13.40 -5.13
CA ILE A 168 -11.13 12.15 -5.67
C ILE A 168 -10.90 12.06 -7.19
N GLU A 169 -10.98 13.17 -7.91
CA GLU A 169 -10.74 13.25 -9.35
C GLU A 169 -9.29 12.94 -9.72
N GLN A 170 -8.36 13.13 -8.79
CA GLN A 170 -6.93 12.89 -9.00
C GLN A 170 -6.50 11.47 -8.61
N HIS A 171 -7.36 10.66 -7.99
CA HIS A 171 -7.00 9.32 -7.53
C HIS A 171 -6.57 8.35 -8.66
N HIS A 172 -6.89 8.66 -9.91
CA HIS A 172 -6.47 7.86 -11.07
C HIS A 172 -5.09 8.25 -11.63
N MET A 173 -4.45 9.28 -11.10
CA MET A 173 -3.17 9.78 -11.61
C MET A 173 -2.02 8.79 -11.41
N PHE A 174 -2.10 7.94 -10.36
CA PHE A 174 -1.11 6.91 -10.15
C PHE A 174 -1.49 5.63 -10.88
N THR A 175 -0.63 5.17 -11.76
CA THR A 175 -0.74 3.83 -12.33
C THR A 175 -0.39 2.79 -11.26
N GLY A 176 -1.04 1.63 -11.32
CA GLY A 176 -0.73 0.54 -10.37
C GLY A 176 0.72 0.09 -10.50
N LEU A 177 1.39 -0.11 -9.36
CA LEU A 177 2.75 -0.65 -9.31
C LEU A 177 2.80 -2.05 -9.93
N LYS A 178 3.88 -2.41 -10.62
CA LYS A 178 4.19 -3.79 -11.00
C LYS A 178 4.49 -4.63 -9.75
N ASN A 179 4.49 -5.95 -9.87
CA ASN A 179 4.87 -6.83 -8.76
C ASN A 179 6.28 -6.48 -8.28
N THR A 180 6.47 -6.43 -6.96
CA THR A 180 7.69 -6.04 -6.26
C THR A 180 8.23 -4.63 -6.55
N ASN A 181 7.47 -3.79 -7.24
CA ASN A 181 7.77 -2.36 -7.29
C ASN A 181 7.22 -1.67 -6.04
N TRP A 182 7.75 -0.51 -5.72
CA TRP A 182 7.39 0.21 -4.50
C TRP A 182 7.25 1.72 -4.72
N ALA A 183 6.45 2.34 -3.89
CA ALA A 183 6.40 3.78 -3.72
C ALA A 183 7.10 4.15 -2.41
N ARG A 184 7.79 5.28 -2.37
CA ARG A 184 8.45 5.81 -1.18
C ARG A 184 7.93 7.20 -0.88
N LEU A 185 7.45 7.38 0.35
CA LEU A 185 6.96 8.66 0.84
C LEU A 185 7.78 9.10 2.05
N THR A 186 7.93 10.41 2.17
CA THR A 186 8.54 11.05 3.32
C THR A 186 7.50 11.90 4.03
N ALA A 187 7.31 11.68 5.31
CA ALA A 187 6.46 12.48 6.17
C ALA A 187 7.29 13.48 6.98
N ARG A 188 6.81 14.73 7.04
CA ARG A 188 7.38 15.81 7.82
C ARG A 188 6.28 16.54 8.58
N PRO A 189 6.56 17.18 9.73
CA PRO A 189 5.60 18.05 10.39
C PRO A 189 5.09 19.13 9.43
N ARG A 190 3.81 19.42 9.49
CA ARG A 190 3.25 20.58 8.76
C ARG A 190 3.82 21.84 9.37
N TYR A 191 4.15 22.80 8.54
CA TYR A 191 4.40 24.15 8.98
C TYR A 191 3.08 24.79 9.43
N SER A 192 3.06 25.38 10.62
CA SER A 192 1.96 26.17 11.12
C SER A 192 2.48 27.59 11.38
N GLU A 193 1.84 28.60 10.81
CA GLU A 193 2.14 30.01 11.08
C GLU A 193 1.54 30.48 12.42
N GLU A 194 0.55 29.73 12.96
CA GLU A 194 -0.03 30.05 14.24
C GLU A 194 0.85 29.49 15.36
N PRO A 195 1.41 30.35 16.26
CA PRO A 195 1.93 29.87 17.52
C PRO A 195 0.79 29.15 18.24
N ASN A 196 1.02 27.97 18.78
CA ASN A 196 0.05 27.21 19.55
C ASN A 196 -0.77 28.16 20.44
N ALA A 197 -2.09 28.15 20.26
CA ALA A 197 -3.01 29.10 20.89
C ALA A 197 -3.00 29.04 22.44
N ASN A 198 -2.22 28.16 23.01
CA ASN A 198 -1.98 28.02 24.45
C ASN A 198 -0.50 28.26 24.72
N GLY A 199 -0.13 29.51 25.02
CA GLY A 199 1.24 30.00 25.24
C GLY A 199 2.09 29.27 26.28
N GLU A 200 1.89 28.02 26.57
CA GLU A 200 2.71 27.09 27.35
C GLU A 200 2.74 25.73 26.69
N GLY A 201 3.73 25.41 26.13
CA GLY A 201 4.77 24.44 25.82
C GLY A 201 4.45 22.97 25.70
N ASP A 202 3.27 22.43 25.47
CA ASP A 202 3.17 21.03 24.99
C ASP A 202 3.01 21.00 23.47
N PRO A 203 3.88 20.28 22.76
CA PRO A 203 3.67 20.05 21.33
C PRO A 203 2.31 19.38 21.13
N PRO A 204 1.59 19.68 20.02
CA PRO A 204 0.32 19.03 19.75
C PRO A 204 0.48 17.51 19.88
N VAL A 205 -0.43 16.87 20.60
CA VAL A 205 -0.40 15.43 20.92
C VAL A 205 -0.26 14.54 19.67
N VAL A 206 -0.50 15.12 18.50
CA VAL A 206 -0.29 14.49 17.18
C VAL A 206 0.30 15.52 16.24
N PRO A 207 1.58 15.43 15.87
CA PRO A 207 2.10 16.28 14.81
C PRO A 207 1.32 15.99 13.53
N GLN A 208 0.67 17.01 12.98
CA GLN A 208 0.08 16.90 11.65
C GLN A 208 1.23 16.69 10.65
N LEU A 209 1.31 15.49 10.07
CA LEU A 209 2.35 15.13 9.13
C LEU A 209 1.85 15.33 7.71
N ARG A 210 2.70 15.87 6.86
CA ARG A 210 2.49 15.95 5.43
C ARG A 210 3.39 14.95 4.73
N PHE A 211 2.81 14.12 3.87
CA PHE A 211 3.54 13.20 3.03
C PHE A 211 3.95 13.86 1.71
N THR A 212 5.14 13.54 1.24
CA THR A 212 5.63 13.95 -0.08
C THR A 212 6.20 12.71 -0.78
N PRO A 213 6.05 12.61 -2.12
CA PRO A 213 6.75 11.57 -2.89
C PRO A 213 8.26 11.72 -2.69
N ASP A 214 8.95 10.59 -2.55
CA ASP A 214 10.42 10.57 -2.50
C ASP A 214 10.96 9.95 -3.79
N THR A 215 10.61 8.69 -4.04
CA THR A 215 10.96 8.00 -5.29
C THR A 215 9.97 6.88 -5.59
N LEU A 216 9.85 6.53 -6.88
CA LEU A 216 9.30 5.24 -7.30
C LEU A 216 10.49 4.34 -7.63
N GLY A 217 10.51 3.12 -7.10
CA GLY A 217 11.59 2.18 -7.31
C GLY A 217 11.15 0.95 -8.11
N ASP A 218 12.06 0.45 -8.91
CA ASP A 218 11.97 -0.83 -9.62
C ASP A 218 13.03 -1.77 -9.08
N ALA A 219 12.68 -3.05 -8.88
CA ALA A 219 13.58 -4.12 -8.49
C ALA A 219 13.93 -5.02 -9.69
#